data_c5d05454864b87da62a0d9d205be5f47
#
_entry.id   c5d05454864b87da62a0d9d205be5f47
#
_cell.length_a   1.000
_cell.length_b   1.000
_cell.length_c   1.000
_cell.angle_alpha   90.00
_cell.angle_beta   90.00
_cell.angle_gamma   90.00
#
_symmetry.space_group_name_H-M   'P 1'
#
loop_
_entity.id
_entity.type
_entity.pdbx_description
1 polymer ?
#
loop_
_entity_poly.entity_id
_entity_poly.type
_entity_poly.pdbx_seq_one_letter_code
_entity_poly.pdbx_strand_id
1 'polypeptide(L)'
;MSVQPDIIWNEQCLGIRIGEQVCIYLKKHNAEYQRLQKKILELIEKYPVIETFMEAAQSISLTADEHQALHQYFQLENGKEMIEEEYHFYMGQAQMISYGAMLGKIKKAVSGKDESDTKKLLELLMD
;
A
#
# COMPACT_ATOMS: atom_id res chain seq x y z
N MET A 1 -18.07 12.39 4.31
CA MET A 1 -17.24 11.71 3.32
C MET A 1 -18.15 10.91 2.38
N SER A 2 -18.17 11.27 1.16
CA SER A 2 -18.92 10.52 0.17
C SER A 2 -17.99 9.54 -0.53
N VAL A 3 -18.07 8.29 -0.17
CA VAL A 3 -17.47 7.24 -0.97
C VAL A 3 -18.48 6.93 -2.06
N GLN A 4 -18.08 7.13 -3.30
CA GLN A 4 -18.96 6.80 -4.41
C GLN A 4 -19.09 5.27 -4.50
N PRO A 5 -20.30 4.70 -4.48
CA PRO A 5 -20.49 3.25 -4.45
C PRO A 5 -19.85 2.52 -5.63
N ASP A 6 -19.83 3.12 -6.80
CA ASP A 6 -19.23 2.56 -8.00
C ASP A 6 -17.71 2.36 -7.87
N ILE A 7 -17.03 3.20 -7.11
CA ILE A 7 -15.60 3.05 -6.85
C ILE A 7 -15.34 1.83 -5.94
N ILE A 8 -16.22 1.59 -4.97
CA ILE A 8 -16.10 0.45 -4.05
C ILE A 8 -16.24 -0.88 -4.81
N TRP A 9 -17.11 -0.91 -5.82
CA TRP A 9 -17.41 -2.13 -6.56
C TRP A 9 -16.41 -2.46 -7.66
N ASN A 10 -15.52 -1.54 -7.99
CA ASN A 10 -14.50 -1.76 -9.01
C ASN A 10 -13.16 -2.15 -8.34
N GLU A 11 -12.81 -3.43 -8.40
CA GLU A 11 -11.61 -3.96 -7.78
C GLU A 11 -10.33 -3.27 -8.24
N GLN A 12 -10.22 -2.88 -9.51
CA GLN A 12 -9.06 -2.17 -10.02
C GLN A 12 -8.96 -0.77 -9.41
N CYS A 13 -10.05 -0.04 -9.39
CA CYS A 13 -10.07 1.30 -8.79
C CYS A 13 -9.81 1.24 -7.29
N LEU A 14 -10.37 0.25 -6.60
CA LEU A 14 -10.15 0.05 -5.18
C LEU A 14 -8.68 -0.24 -4.88
N GLY A 15 -8.06 -1.14 -5.64
CA GLY A 15 -6.66 -1.51 -5.46
C GLY A 15 -5.71 -0.34 -5.71
N ILE A 16 -5.93 0.45 -6.77
CA ILE A 16 -5.15 1.64 -7.08
C ILE A 16 -5.30 2.67 -5.95
N ARG A 17 -6.53 2.90 -5.51
CA ARG A 17 -6.80 3.85 -4.44
C ARG A 17 -6.15 3.47 -3.13
N ILE A 18 -6.22 2.20 -2.76
CA ILE A 18 -5.56 1.69 -1.55
C ILE A 18 -4.05 1.89 -1.65
N GLY A 19 -3.45 1.56 -2.79
CA GLY A 19 -2.03 1.74 -3.01
C GLY A 19 -1.58 3.20 -2.86
N GLU A 20 -2.31 4.13 -3.46
CA GLU A 20 -2.04 5.57 -3.34
C GLU A 20 -2.18 6.05 -1.89
N GLN A 21 -3.24 5.64 -1.21
CA GLN A 21 -3.48 6.01 0.18
C GLN A 21 -2.39 5.47 1.11
N VAL A 22 -1.94 4.24 0.89
CA VAL A 22 -0.85 3.63 1.66
C VAL A 22 0.42 4.44 1.49
N CYS A 23 0.82 4.78 0.27
CA CYS A 23 2.02 5.57 0.02
C CYS A 23 1.95 6.94 0.69
N ILE A 24 0.82 7.63 0.59
CA ILE A 24 0.62 8.93 1.21
C ILE A 24 0.71 8.82 2.74
N TYR A 25 0.05 7.82 3.31
CA TYR A 25 0.05 7.60 4.74
C TYR A 25 1.46 7.30 5.26
N LEU A 26 2.18 6.39 4.61
CA LEU A 26 3.52 5.98 5.03
C LEU A 26 4.53 7.13 4.96
N LYS A 27 4.45 7.96 3.93
CA LYS A 27 5.31 9.15 3.81
C LYS A 27 5.10 10.14 4.94
N LYS A 28 3.89 10.21 5.48
CA LYS A 28 3.54 11.16 6.54
C LYS A 28 3.77 10.61 7.96
N HIS A 29 3.54 9.31 8.15
CA HIS A 29 3.37 8.75 9.50
C HIS A 29 4.31 7.61 9.85
N ASN A 30 5.01 7.01 8.90
CA ASN A 30 5.89 5.87 9.19
C ASN A 30 7.36 6.30 9.16
N ALA A 31 7.97 6.31 10.34
CA ALA A 31 9.37 6.73 10.49
C ALA A 31 10.35 5.82 9.74
N GLU A 32 10.13 4.51 9.75
CA GLU A 32 10.98 3.56 9.04
C GLU A 32 10.88 3.74 7.53
N TYR A 33 9.67 3.94 7.02
CA TYR A 33 9.45 4.21 5.60
C TYR A 33 10.15 5.50 5.17
N GLN A 34 10.04 6.56 5.98
CA GLN A 34 10.71 7.84 5.73
C GLN A 34 12.22 7.67 5.74
N ARG A 35 12.76 6.88 6.67
CA ARG A 35 14.19 6.59 6.77
C ARG A 35 14.70 5.88 5.52
N LEU A 36 13.98 4.86 5.06
CA LEU A 36 14.35 4.11 3.86
C LEU A 36 14.29 5.01 2.62
N GLN A 37 13.25 5.82 2.50
CA GLN A 37 13.10 6.77 1.40
C GLN A 37 14.27 7.75 1.34
N LYS A 38 14.66 8.29 2.50
CA LYS A 38 15.78 9.21 2.60
C LYS A 38 17.09 8.55 2.18
N LYS A 39 17.34 7.33 2.65
CA LYS A 39 18.54 6.58 2.29
C LYS A 39 18.60 6.26 0.79
N ILE A 40 17.47 5.93 0.19
CA ILE A 40 17.38 5.69 -1.24
C ILE A 40 17.77 6.95 -2.02
N LEU A 41 17.21 8.09 -1.66
CA LEU A 41 17.52 9.36 -2.31
C LEU A 41 18.98 9.74 -2.17
N GLU A 42 19.56 9.59 -0.98
CA GLU A 42 20.97 9.84 -0.73
C GLU A 42 21.86 8.93 -1.57
N LEU A 43 21.48 7.66 -1.71
CA LEU A 43 22.24 6.69 -2.49
C LEU A 43 22.21 7.02 -3.98
N ILE A 44 21.04 7.39 -4.51
CA ILE A 44 20.89 7.81 -5.91
C ILE A 44 21.71 9.08 -6.18
N GLU A 45 21.69 10.02 -5.25
CA GLU A 45 22.46 11.27 -5.38
C GLU A 45 23.96 10.98 -5.43
N LYS A 46 24.44 10.06 -4.59
CA LYS A 46 25.86 9.69 -4.55
C LYS A 46 26.27 8.84 -5.76
N TYR A 47 25.38 8.00 -6.24
CA TYR A 47 25.62 7.08 -7.36
C TYR A 47 24.56 7.25 -8.44
N PRO A 48 24.64 8.28 -9.28
CA PRO A 48 23.65 8.53 -10.34
C PRO A 48 23.48 7.38 -11.34
N VAL A 49 24.46 6.49 -11.41
CA VAL A 49 24.42 5.32 -12.28
C VAL A 49 23.22 4.41 -11.96
N ILE A 50 22.70 4.47 -10.73
CA ILE A 50 21.52 3.68 -10.33
C ILE A 50 20.34 4.02 -11.22
N GLU A 51 20.04 5.31 -11.42
CA GLU A 51 18.96 5.73 -12.30
C GLU A 51 19.22 5.34 -13.75
N THR A 52 20.47 5.50 -14.21
CA THR A 52 20.86 5.09 -15.55
C THR A 52 20.66 3.60 -15.75
N PHE A 53 21.02 2.78 -14.76
CA PHE A 53 20.82 1.33 -14.81
C PHE A 53 19.34 0.98 -14.91
N MET A 54 18.49 1.63 -14.11
CA MET A 54 17.06 1.34 -14.10
C MET A 54 16.35 1.70 -15.41
N GLU A 55 16.87 2.71 -16.12
CA GLU A 55 16.31 3.17 -17.38
C GLU A 55 16.96 2.54 -18.60
N ALA A 56 18.09 1.85 -18.43
CA ALA A 56 18.89 1.35 -19.54
C ALA A 56 18.25 0.14 -20.20
N ALA A 57 18.17 0.18 -21.54
CA ALA A 57 17.79 -0.98 -22.35
C ALA A 57 19.02 -1.74 -22.84
N GLN A 58 20.22 -1.31 -22.51
CA GLN A 58 21.49 -1.88 -22.95
C GLN A 58 22.37 -2.26 -21.77
N SER A 59 23.39 -3.07 -22.04
CA SER A 59 24.38 -3.42 -21.02
C SER A 59 25.11 -2.22 -20.49
N ILE A 60 25.28 -2.16 -19.17
CA ILE A 60 26.03 -1.11 -18.48
C ILE A 60 27.16 -1.75 -17.69
N SER A 61 28.35 -1.14 -17.77
CA SER A 61 29.48 -1.52 -16.94
C SER A 61 29.42 -0.73 -15.63
N LEU A 62 29.61 -1.42 -14.51
CA LEU A 62 29.61 -0.83 -13.19
C LEU A 62 30.96 -1.05 -12.53
N THR A 63 31.45 -0.07 -11.79
CA THR A 63 32.59 -0.24 -10.88
C THR A 63 32.15 -1.14 -9.71
N ALA A 64 33.12 -1.65 -8.94
CA ALA A 64 32.82 -2.45 -7.75
C ALA A 64 31.95 -1.68 -6.75
N ASP A 65 32.25 -0.40 -6.52
CA ASP A 65 31.50 0.45 -5.62
C ASP A 65 30.08 0.72 -6.14
N GLU A 66 29.94 0.94 -7.44
CA GLU A 66 28.63 1.13 -8.08
C GLU A 66 27.77 -0.12 -8.00
N HIS A 67 28.38 -1.28 -8.21
CA HIS A 67 27.69 -2.56 -8.09
C HIS A 67 27.17 -2.79 -6.66
N GLN A 68 28.01 -2.48 -5.67
CA GLN A 68 27.61 -2.59 -4.26
C GLN A 68 26.49 -1.59 -3.92
N ALA A 69 26.56 -0.37 -4.44
CA ALA A 69 25.54 0.63 -4.26
C ALA A 69 24.21 0.19 -4.87
N LEU A 70 24.25 -0.41 -6.05
CA LEU A 70 23.06 -0.94 -6.71
C LEU A 70 22.43 -2.06 -5.88
N HIS A 71 23.24 -2.95 -5.34
CA HIS A 71 22.75 -4.02 -4.46
C HIS A 71 22.08 -3.43 -3.21
N GLN A 72 22.68 -2.43 -2.60
CA GLN A 72 22.13 -1.74 -1.45
C GLN A 72 20.80 -1.05 -1.81
N TYR A 73 20.74 -0.44 -2.98
CA TYR A 73 19.50 0.17 -3.50
C TYR A 73 18.36 -0.83 -3.54
N PHE A 74 18.60 -2.02 -4.10
CA PHE A 74 17.58 -3.05 -4.17
C PHE A 74 17.15 -3.54 -2.79
N GLN A 75 18.08 -3.65 -1.85
CA GLN A 75 17.74 -4.00 -0.46
C GLN A 75 16.84 -2.95 0.20
N LEU A 76 17.14 -1.67 -0.01
CA LEU A 76 16.34 -0.58 0.54
C LEU A 76 14.95 -0.53 -0.10
N GLU A 77 14.86 -0.68 -1.41
CA GLU A 77 13.59 -0.74 -2.13
C GLU A 77 12.74 -1.93 -1.67
N ASN A 78 13.37 -3.09 -1.48
CA ASN A 78 12.67 -4.27 -0.99
C ASN A 78 12.11 -4.04 0.42
N GLY A 79 12.88 -3.43 1.30
CA GLY A 79 12.42 -3.07 2.64
C GLY A 79 11.22 -2.13 2.61
N LYS A 80 11.26 -1.16 1.71
CA LYS A 80 10.18 -0.21 1.49
C LYS A 80 8.92 -0.91 0.97
N GLU A 81 9.07 -1.79 -0.01
CA GLU A 81 7.98 -2.58 -0.56
C GLU A 81 7.32 -3.48 0.48
N MET A 82 8.10 -4.07 1.37
CA MET A 82 7.57 -4.91 2.45
C MET A 82 6.66 -4.11 3.38
N ILE A 83 7.04 -2.88 3.71
CA ILE A 83 6.20 -1.99 4.52
C ILE A 83 4.93 -1.62 3.76
N GLU A 84 5.05 -1.30 2.48
CA GLU A 84 3.90 -0.98 1.63
C GLU A 84 2.90 -2.14 1.55
N GLU A 85 3.39 -3.37 1.38
CA GLU A 85 2.56 -4.57 1.31
C GLU A 85 1.82 -4.82 2.62
N GLU A 86 2.51 -4.66 3.75
CA GLU A 86 1.91 -4.84 5.07
C GLU A 86 0.77 -3.85 5.29
N TYR A 87 1.00 -2.58 5.01
CA TYR A 87 -0.01 -1.54 5.17
C TYR A 87 -1.13 -1.65 4.14
N HIS A 88 -0.81 -2.11 2.93
CA HIS A 88 -1.82 -2.40 1.91
C HIS A 88 -2.79 -3.47 2.41
N PHE A 89 -2.26 -4.51 3.05
CA PHE A 89 -3.08 -5.56 3.65
C PHE A 89 -3.99 -4.99 4.75
N TYR A 90 -3.45 -4.18 5.66
CA TYR A 90 -4.24 -3.56 6.72
C TYR A 90 -5.32 -2.62 6.17
N MET A 91 -4.98 -1.82 5.17
CA MET A 91 -5.96 -0.94 4.51
C MET A 91 -7.05 -1.73 3.81
N GLY A 92 -6.70 -2.84 3.17
CA GLY A 92 -7.66 -3.74 2.56
C GLY A 92 -8.63 -4.31 3.58
N GLN A 93 -8.13 -4.75 4.74
CA GLN A 93 -8.97 -5.23 5.83
C GLN A 93 -9.89 -4.12 6.36
N ALA A 94 -9.37 -2.91 6.54
CA ALA A 94 -10.18 -1.78 6.99
C ALA A 94 -11.31 -1.46 6.02
N GLN A 95 -11.05 -1.51 4.72
CA GLN A 95 -12.06 -1.30 3.69
C GLN A 95 -13.12 -2.41 3.73
N MET A 96 -12.73 -3.64 3.94
CA MET A 96 -13.67 -4.76 4.05
C MET A 96 -14.57 -4.64 5.28
N ILE A 97 -14.02 -4.21 6.40
CA ILE A 97 -14.78 -3.97 7.62
C ILE A 97 -15.80 -2.85 7.39
N SER A 98 -15.38 -1.76 6.78
CA SER A 98 -16.24 -0.62 6.45
C SER A 98 -17.37 -1.02 5.50
N TYR A 99 -17.04 -1.81 4.49
CA TYR A 99 -18.01 -2.35 3.53
C TYR A 99 -19.01 -3.26 4.22
N GLY A 100 -18.52 -4.14 5.09
CA GLY A 100 -19.37 -5.05 5.87
C GLY A 100 -20.34 -4.30 6.77
N ALA A 101 -19.87 -3.22 7.42
CA ALA A 101 -20.72 -2.38 8.25
C ALA A 101 -21.83 -1.70 7.42
N MET A 102 -21.49 -1.23 6.23
CA MET A 102 -22.45 -0.62 5.31
C MET A 102 -23.51 -1.64 4.86
N LEU A 103 -23.08 -2.84 4.48
CA LEU A 103 -24.01 -3.92 4.11
C LEU A 103 -24.94 -4.29 5.26
N GLY A 104 -24.40 -4.37 6.48
CA GLY A 104 -25.18 -4.65 7.67
C GLY A 104 -26.28 -3.62 7.90
N LYS A 105 -25.96 -2.34 7.73
CA LYS A 105 -26.93 -1.25 7.84
C LYS A 105 -28.03 -1.33 6.78
N ILE A 106 -27.65 -1.60 5.54
CA ILE A 106 -28.60 -1.75 4.44
C ILE A 106 -29.53 -2.93 4.71
N LYS A 107 -28.97 -4.07 5.08
CA LYS A 107 -29.73 -5.28 5.38
C LYS A 107 -30.71 -5.05 6.52
N LYS A 108 -30.30 -4.36 7.58
CA LYS A 108 -31.16 -4.00 8.70
C LYS A 108 -32.31 -3.08 8.26
N ALA A 109 -32.03 -2.09 7.44
CA ALA A 109 -33.04 -1.15 6.94
C ALA A 109 -34.08 -1.83 6.07
N VAL A 110 -33.67 -2.81 5.26
CA VAL A 110 -34.55 -3.52 4.32
C VAL A 110 -35.34 -4.63 5.00
N SER A 111 -34.71 -5.41 5.89
CA SER A 111 -35.29 -6.61 6.48
C SER A 111 -35.83 -6.47 7.90
N GLY A 112 -35.55 -5.36 8.54
CA GLY A 112 -35.96 -5.11 9.94
C GLY A 112 -35.24 -5.99 10.95
N LYS A 113 -34.08 -6.55 10.60
CA LYS A 113 -33.29 -7.37 11.52
C LYS A 113 -32.60 -6.52 12.58
N ASP A 114 -32.36 -7.12 13.74
CA ASP A 114 -31.77 -6.43 14.88
C ASP A 114 -30.24 -6.29 14.79
N GLU A 115 -29.65 -5.58 15.77
CA GLU A 115 -28.21 -5.36 15.83
C GLU A 115 -27.38 -6.63 16.00
N SER A 116 -27.95 -7.67 16.58
CA SER A 116 -27.30 -8.95 16.78
C SER A 116 -26.89 -9.60 15.46
N ASP A 117 -27.76 -9.55 14.45
CA ASP A 117 -27.47 -10.08 13.13
C ASP A 117 -26.38 -9.27 12.42
N THR A 118 -26.41 -7.95 12.59
CA THR A 118 -25.37 -7.05 12.06
C THR A 118 -24.01 -7.35 12.66
N LYS A 119 -23.96 -7.57 13.98
CA LYS A 119 -22.76 -7.95 14.69
C LYS A 119 -22.17 -9.25 14.18
N LYS A 120 -23.01 -10.26 13.99
CA LYS A 120 -22.57 -11.56 13.46
C LYS A 120 -21.96 -11.42 12.06
N LEU A 121 -22.57 -10.61 11.22
CA LEU A 121 -22.05 -10.34 9.89
C LEU A 121 -20.67 -9.68 9.93
N LEU A 122 -20.51 -8.69 10.80
CA LEU A 122 -19.22 -8.02 10.99
C LEU A 122 -18.14 -8.98 11.50
N GLU A 123 -18.49 -9.85 12.45
CA GLU A 123 -17.55 -10.85 12.97
C GLU A 123 -17.08 -11.80 11.89
N LEU A 124 -17.96 -12.24 11.00
CA LEU A 124 -17.60 -13.10 9.88
C LEU A 124 -16.65 -12.42 8.90
N LEU A 125 -16.79 -11.12 8.72
CA LEU A 125 -15.93 -10.34 7.82
C LEU A 125 -14.59 -9.98 8.44
N MET A 126 -14.49 -10.00 9.77
CA MET A 126 -13.27 -9.70 10.49
C MET A 126 -12.36 -10.92 10.71
N ASP A 127 -12.86 -12.11 10.53
CA ASP A 127 -12.09 -13.36 10.70
C ASP A 127 -11.23 -13.68 9.44
#